data_43a7b10bfb3f1cddfc1cf45985ba29ec
#
_entry.id   43a7b10bfb3f1cddfc1cf45985ba29ec
#
_cell.length_a   1.000
_cell.length_b   1.000
_cell.length_c   1.000
_cell.angle_alpha   90.00
_cell.angle_beta   90.00
_cell.angle_gamma   90.00
#
_symmetry.space_group_name_H-M   'P 1'
#
loop_
_entity.id
_entity.type
_entity.pdbx_description
1 polymer ?
#
loop_
_entity_poly.entity_id
_entity_poly.type
_entity_poly.pdbx_seq_one_letter_code
_entity_poly.pdbx_strand_id
1 'polypeptide(L)'
;MSQMEYQVVITETLSRIEKIDASSAFEAEEKARCLYANETVVLDYSDFIDVQFHAPNPTYFKSPDRAFTLLHGDCFKLLREFDFKFSCIFADPPYFLSNGGISIQSGKVACVDKGEWDKGKNKQEMMEFNMEWLGLCRDKLKDNGTIWISGTYHNIFSVANCLTELGYKILNVVTWAKTNPPPNISCRYFTYSTEFIIWARKSEKKPHYFNYDLMKQINGDKQMTDVWHLPAIARWEKSCGKHPTQKPLALLARIIMASTKPGEWVLDPFCGSSTTGIAANLLGRRYLGIEQEEKYIEISKNRREELENLETYHKYRSKIKDIQYMDSLYPSMVKEDSDMIYGDLPF
;
A
#
# COMPACT_ATOMS: atom_id res chain seq x y z
N MET A 1 -28.80 -13.36 -4.59
CA MET A 1 -27.60 -13.35 -3.76
C MET A 1 -26.54 -14.12 -4.50
N SER A 2 -25.44 -13.48 -4.93
CA SER A 2 -24.31 -14.20 -5.52
C SER A 2 -23.62 -15.00 -4.41
N GLN A 3 -23.42 -16.29 -4.64
CA GLN A 3 -22.56 -17.09 -3.76
C GLN A 3 -21.14 -16.59 -3.91
N MET A 4 -20.46 -16.31 -2.79
CA MET A 4 -19.04 -16.00 -2.76
C MET A 4 -18.27 -17.29 -2.45
N GLU A 5 -17.15 -17.49 -3.13
CA GLU A 5 -16.24 -18.60 -2.87
C GLU A 5 -15.27 -18.20 -1.74
N TYR A 6 -15.20 -19.02 -0.72
CA TYR A 6 -14.28 -18.83 0.41
C TYR A 6 -13.20 -19.90 0.40
N GLN A 7 -11.94 -19.50 0.63
CA GLN A 7 -10.87 -20.45 0.93
C GLN A 7 -10.97 -20.85 2.40
N VAL A 8 -10.98 -22.14 2.67
CA VAL A 8 -10.98 -22.68 4.03
C VAL A 8 -9.71 -23.49 4.21
N VAL A 9 -8.92 -23.14 5.22
CA VAL A 9 -7.78 -23.94 5.65
C VAL A 9 -8.32 -25.08 6.53
N ILE A 10 -8.05 -26.31 6.13
CA ILE A 10 -8.36 -27.51 6.90
C ILE A 10 -7.05 -27.99 7.49
N THR A 11 -6.96 -28.03 8.81
CA THR A 11 -5.79 -28.51 9.53
C THR A 11 -6.18 -29.78 10.29
N GLU A 12 -5.55 -30.90 9.95
CA GLU A 12 -5.68 -32.14 10.70
C GLU A 12 -4.49 -32.26 11.67
N THR A 13 -4.79 -32.62 12.89
CA THR A 13 -3.79 -32.90 13.92
C THR A 13 -3.72 -34.40 14.16
N LEU A 14 -2.56 -34.99 13.90
CA LEU A 14 -2.24 -36.37 14.15
C LEU A 14 -1.19 -36.46 15.27
N SER A 15 -1.35 -37.37 16.19
CA SER A 15 -0.40 -37.57 17.30
C SER A 15 -0.34 -39.01 17.75
N ARG A 16 0.87 -39.52 17.96
CA ARG A 16 1.16 -40.84 18.47
C ARG A 16 2.20 -40.77 19.58
N ILE A 17 2.04 -41.63 20.57
CA ILE A 17 3.01 -41.80 21.64
C ILE A 17 3.90 -43.00 21.28
N GLU A 18 5.19 -42.72 20.99
CA GLU A 18 6.19 -43.76 20.77
C GLU A 18 7.09 -43.91 22.00
N LYS A 19 7.42 -45.16 22.36
CA LYS A 19 8.37 -45.46 23.45
C LYS A 19 9.76 -45.57 22.88
N ILE A 20 10.64 -44.69 23.30
CA ILE A 20 12.02 -44.57 22.79
C ILE A 20 12.99 -44.73 23.96
N ASP A 21 13.87 -45.70 23.87
CA ASP A 21 14.98 -45.86 24.82
C ASP A 21 16.07 -44.81 24.58
N ALA A 22 16.28 -43.95 25.56
CA ALA A 22 17.23 -42.88 25.51
C ALA A 22 17.79 -42.52 26.90
N SER A 23 18.96 -41.93 26.95
CA SER A 23 19.61 -41.50 28.19
C SER A 23 19.13 -40.10 28.66
N SER A 24 18.41 -39.36 27.79
CA SER A 24 17.85 -38.04 28.06
C SER A 24 16.64 -37.77 27.19
N ALA A 25 15.79 -36.81 27.63
CA ALA A 25 14.64 -36.34 26.83
C ALA A 25 15.08 -35.77 25.46
N PHE A 26 16.19 -35.05 25.40
CA PHE A 26 16.75 -34.53 24.17
C PHE A 26 17.14 -35.62 23.18
N GLU A 27 17.81 -36.66 23.68
CA GLU A 27 18.18 -37.84 22.84
C GLU A 27 16.92 -38.58 22.34
N ALA A 28 15.90 -38.70 23.18
CA ALA A 28 14.63 -39.31 22.78
C ALA A 28 13.91 -38.51 21.66
N GLU A 29 13.89 -37.18 21.76
CA GLU A 29 13.32 -36.30 20.72
C GLU A 29 14.10 -36.43 19.39
N GLU A 30 15.43 -36.43 19.42
CA GLU A 30 16.24 -36.58 18.22
C GLU A 30 16.05 -37.97 17.56
N LYS A 31 15.97 -39.01 18.36
CA LYS A 31 15.67 -40.37 17.84
C LYS A 31 14.25 -40.41 17.24
N ALA A 32 13.27 -39.78 17.85
CA ALA A 32 11.89 -39.67 17.30
C ALA A 32 11.89 -38.95 15.95
N ARG A 33 12.61 -37.82 15.83
CA ARG A 33 12.76 -37.07 14.55
C ARG A 33 13.35 -37.95 13.45
N CYS A 34 14.41 -38.72 13.79
CA CYS A 34 15.03 -39.62 12.82
C CYS A 34 14.09 -40.73 12.37
N LEU A 35 13.32 -41.32 13.29
CA LEU A 35 12.34 -42.36 12.99
C LEU A 35 11.21 -41.85 12.09
N TYR A 36 10.77 -40.62 12.33
CA TYR A 36 9.76 -39.95 11.50
C TYR A 36 10.31 -39.57 10.13
N ALA A 37 11.51 -38.97 10.08
CA ALA A 37 12.15 -38.53 8.83
C ALA A 37 12.51 -39.67 7.87
N ASN A 38 12.82 -40.89 8.40
CA ASN A 38 13.12 -42.06 7.59
C ASN A 38 11.91 -42.99 7.39
N GLU A 39 10.71 -42.50 7.66
CA GLU A 39 9.45 -43.22 7.48
C GLU A 39 9.30 -44.52 8.31
N THR A 40 10.12 -44.70 9.36
CA THR A 40 9.97 -45.85 10.28
C THR A 40 8.75 -45.68 11.18
N VAL A 41 8.46 -44.41 11.57
CA VAL A 41 7.21 -44.01 12.21
C VAL A 41 6.45 -43.12 11.22
N VAL A 42 5.27 -43.55 10.83
CA VAL A 42 4.36 -42.80 9.94
C VAL A 42 3.06 -42.57 10.70
N LEU A 43 2.63 -41.34 10.83
CA LEU A 43 1.33 -41.00 11.39
C LEU A 43 0.25 -41.25 10.32
N ASP A 44 -0.81 -41.90 10.72
CA ASP A 44 -1.93 -42.22 9.83
C ASP A 44 -3.28 -41.86 10.45
N TYR A 45 -4.36 -42.28 9.81
CA TYR A 45 -5.71 -41.99 10.26
C TYR A 45 -6.01 -42.46 11.68
N SER A 46 -5.33 -43.51 12.16
CA SER A 46 -5.52 -44.03 13.55
C SER A 46 -4.95 -43.10 14.62
N ASP A 47 -4.08 -42.15 14.19
CA ASP A 47 -3.43 -41.15 15.04
C ASP A 47 -4.18 -39.83 15.08
N PHE A 48 -5.35 -39.76 14.42
CA PHE A 48 -6.14 -38.52 14.33
C PHE A 48 -6.65 -38.08 15.73
N ILE A 49 -6.43 -36.79 16.02
CA ILE A 49 -6.88 -36.14 17.25
C ILE A 49 -7.99 -35.15 16.97
N ASP A 50 -7.77 -34.25 16.01
CA ASP A 50 -8.65 -33.11 15.79
C ASP A 50 -8.56 -32.60 14.36
N VAL A 51 -9.62 -31.94 13.90
CA VAL A 51 -9.66 -31.19 12.66
C VAL A 51 -10.19 -29.79 12.91
N GLN A 52 -9.47 -28.79 12.45
CA GLN A 52 -9.87 -27.39 12.55
C GLN A 52 -10.16 -26.83 11.15
N PHE A 53 -11.25 -26.07 11.06
CA PHE A 53 -11.64 -25.35 9.86
C PHE A 53 -11.50 -23.86 10.13
N HIS A 54 -10.67 -23.19 9.36
CA HIS A 54 -10.46 -21.76 9.49
C HIS A 54 -10.55 -21.09 8.12
N ALA A 55 -11.51 -20.17 7.96
CA ALA A 55 -11.52 -19.24 6.84
C ALA A 55 -10.68 -18.03 7.23
N PRO A 56 -9.51 -17.82 6.63
CA PRO A 56 -8.69 -16.65 6.95
C PRO A 56 -9.49 -15.38 6.71
N ASN A 57 -9.61 -14.54 7.74
CA ASN A 57 -10.14 -13.20 7.56
C ASN A 57 -8.98 -12.32 7.07
N PRO A 58 -9.02 -11.79 5.86
CA PRO A 58 -7.95 -10.94 5.35
C PRO A 58 -7.87 -9.60 6.08
N THR A 59 -8.91 -9.22 6.85
CA THR A 59 -8.89 -7.97 7.61
C THR A 59 -7.93 -8.06 8.77
N TYR A 60 -6.78 -7.41 8.63
CA TYR A 60 -5.76 -7.32 9.67
C TYR A 60 -6.10 -6.27 10.73
N PHE A 61 -6.59 -5.11 10.28
CA PHE A 61 -6.89 -3.99 11.17
C PHE A 61 -8.05 -3.15 10.61
N LYS A 62 -8.90 -2.69 11.51
CA LYS A 62 -9.93 -1.68 11.23
C LYS A 62 -9.92 -0.65 12.35
N SER A 63 -9.80 0.64 11.99
CA SER A 63 -9.82 1.73 12.98
C SER A 63 -11.19 1.86 13.66
N PRO A 64 -11.26 2.38 14.91
CA PRO A 64 -12.51 2.54 15.65
C PRO A 64 -13.56 3.39 14.91
N ASP A 65 -13.13 4.45 14.21
CA ASP A 65 -13.96 5.30 13.38
C ASP A 65 -14.37 4.68 12.05
N ARG A 66 -13.86 3.48 11.73
CA ARG A 66 -14.07 2.74 10.46
C ARG A 66 -13.62 3.48 9.20
N ALA A 67 -12.76 4.47 9.37
CA ALA A 67 -12.20 5.23 8.25
C ALA A 67 -10.96 4.58 7.63
N PHE A 68 -10.38 3.58 8.30
CA PHE A 68 -9.13 2.94 7.88
C PHE A 68 -9.22 1.43 8.04
N THR A 69 -9.02 0.71 6.94
CA THR A 69 -9.01 -0.76 6.91
C THR A 69 -7.74 -1.26 6.27
N LEU A 70 -7.11 -2.27 6.87
CA LEU A 70 -5.97 -2.99 6.32
C LEU A 70 -6.35 -4.45 6.06
N LEU A 71 -6.06 -4.92 4.86
CA LEU A 71 -6.11 -6.33 4.50
C LEU A 71 -4.69 -6.88 4.39
N HIS A 72 -4.46 -8.04 5.00
CA HIS A 72 -3.18 -8.74 4.92
C HIS A 72 -3.24 -9.83 3.86
N GLY A 73 -2.39 -9.73 2.86
CA GLY A 73 -2.29 -10.76 1.83
C GLY A 73 -1.91 -10.23 0.45
N ASP A 74 -2.00 -11.11 -0.51
CA ASP A 74 -1.72 -10.84 -1.92
C ASP A 74 -2.83 -9.98 -2.54
N CYS A 75 -2.46 -8.83 -3.12
CA CYS A 75 -3.43 -7.89 -3.69
C CYS A 75 -4.19 -8.47 -4.89
N PHE A 76 -3.59 -9.36 -5.67
CA PHE A 76 -4.25 -10.00 -6.80
C PHE A 76 -5.42 -10.90 -6.35
N LYS A 77 -5.23 -11.62 -5.24
CA LYS A 77 -6.27 -12.45 -4.65
C LYS A 77 -7.34 -11.58 -4.01
N LEU A 78 -6.94 -10.70 -3.10
CA LEU A 78 -7.87 -9.90 -2.31
C LEU A 78 -8.72 -8.96 -3.17
N LEU A 79 -8.16 -8.36 -4.22
CA LEU A 79 -8.95 -7.52 -5.14
C LEU A 79 -10.05 -8.30 -5.89
N ARG A 80 -9.95 -9.61 -6.03
CA ARG A 80 -11.00 -10.44 -6.65
C ARG A 80 -12.14 -10.77 -5.68
N GLU A 81 -11.91 -10.70 -4.38
CA GLU A 81 -12.85 -11.15 -3.35
C GLU A 81 -14.00 -10.18 -3.07
N PHE A 82 -13.91 -8.92 -3.48
CA PHE A 82 -14.95 -7.92 -3.22
C PHE A 82 -15.32 -7.09 -4.45
N ASP A 83 -16.56 -6.58 -4.48
CA ASP A 83 -17.08 -5.75 -5.60
C ASP A 83 -17.16 -4.26 -5.30
N PHE A 84 -16.66 -3.82 -4.16
CA PHE A 84 -16.70 -2.41 -3.79
C PHE A 84 -15.89 -1.53 -4.76
N LYS A 85 -16.38 -0.29 -5.02
CA LYS A 85 -15.77 0.64 -5.98
C LYS A 85 -15.26 1.89 -5.28
N PHE A 86 -14.06 2.30 -5.64
CA PHE A 86 -13.32 3.42 -5.06
C PHE A 86 -13.37 4.65 -5.96
N SER A 87 -13.36 5.84 -5.34
CA SER A 87 -13.28 7.11 -6.08
C SER A 87 -11.86 7.39 -6.57
N CYS A 88 -10.87 6.94 -5.80
CA CYS A 88 -9.46 7.11 -6.10
C CYS A 88 -8.68 5.85 -5.72
N ILE A 89 -7.72 5.48 -6.56
CA ILE A 89 -6.69 4.48 -6.25
C ILE A 89 -5.34 5.19 -6.32
N PHE A 90 -4.50 5.00 -5.31
CA PHE A 90 -3.08 5.29 -5.40
C PHE A 90 -2.32 3.98 -5.37
N ALA A 91 -1.31 3.81 -6.24
CA ALA A 91 -0.49 2.62 -6.28
C ALA A 91 1.00 2.98 -6.39
N ASP A 92 1.82 2.35 -5.56
CA ASP A 92 3.28 2.38 -5.63
C ASP A 92 3.80 0.94 -5.85
N PRO A 93 3.60 0.38 -7.07
CA PRO A 93 3.90 -1.02 -7.34
C PRO A 93 5.39 -1.32 -7.25
N PRO A 94 5.82 -2.58 -7.13
CA PRO A 94 7.21 -2.98 -7.20
C PRO A 94 7.91 -2.44 -8.46
N TYR A 95 9.15 -1.94 -8.30
CA TYR A 95 9.95 -1.43 -9.43
C TYR A 95 10.90 -2.48 -10.02
N PHE A 96 10.97 -3.66 -9.39
CA PHE A 96 11.83 -4.80 -9.78
C PHE A 96 13.32 -4.43 -9.87
N LEU A 97 13.80 -3.63 -8.93
CA LEU A 97 15.16 -3.10 -8.90
C LEU A 97 16.10 -3.82 -7.94
N SER A 98 15.65 -4.82 -7.20
CA SER A 98 16.44 -5.58 -6.22
C SER A 98 17.33 -6.62 -6.91
N ASN A 99 18.41 -6.11 -7.57
CA ASN A 99 19.40 -6.91 -8.29
C ASN A 99 20.78 -6.88 -7.60
N GLY A 100 20.84 -6.65 -6.28
CA GLY A 100 22.09 -6.58 -5.53
C GLY A 100 22.93 -5.32 -5.76
N GLY A 101 22.34 -4.25 -6.31
CA GLY A 101 22.98 -2.94 -6.50
C GLY A 101 23.32 -2.24 -5.18
N ILE A 102 24.20 -1.22 -5.24
CA ILE A 102 24.62 -0.44 -4.08
C ILE A 102 23.99 0.95 -4.16
N SER A 103 23.43 1.43 -3.04
CA SER A 103 22.87 2.77 -2.86
C SER A 103 23.47 3.43 -1.63
N ILE A 104 23.37 4.77 -1.53
CA ILE A 104 23.67 5.47 -0.26
C ILE A 104 22.39 5.92 0.41
N GLN A 105 22.25 5.52 1.67
CA GLN A 105 21.22 6.02 2.58
C GLN A 105 21.89 6.74 3.75
N SER A 106 21.59 8.03 3.91
CA SER A 106 22.14 8.86 5.01
C SER A 106 23.67 8.85 5.09
N GLY A 107 24.36 8.87 3.93
CA GLY A 107 25.83 8.89 3.86
C GLY A 107 26.51 7.54 4.06
N LYS A 108 25.76 6.44 4.18
CA LYS A 108 26.28 5.06 4.29
C LYS A 108 25.92 4.24 3.07
N VAL A 109 26.87 3.41 2.63
CA VAL A 109 26.62 2.44 1.56
C VAL A 109 25.60 1.41 2.05
N ALA A 110 24.51 1.23 1.31
CA ALA A 110 23.47 0.26 1.60
C ALA A 110 23.23 -0.60 0.35
N CYS A 111 23.01 -1.91 0.56
CA CYS A 111 22.57 -2.80 -0.53
C CYS A 111 21.14 -2.42 -0.97
N VAL A 112 20.89 -2.45 -2.26
CA VAL A 112 19.55 -2.24 -2.84
C VAL A 112 18.84 -3.59 -2.85
N ASP A 113 18.59 -4.15 -1.67
CA ASP A 113 17.70 -5.28 -1.51
C ASP A 113 16.47 -4.81 -0.72
N LYS A 114 15.32 -4.74 -1.39
CA LYS A 114 14.06 -4.30 -0.80
C LYS A 114 13.18 -5.48 -0.38
N GLY A 115 13.60 -6.70 -0.70
CA GLY A 115 12.89 -7.94 -0.43
C GLY A 115 12.52 -8.72 -1.70
N GLU A 116 12.02 -9.95 -1.49
CA GLU A 116 11.65 -10.88 -2.57
C GLU A 116 10.64 -10.29 -3.56
N TRP A 117 9.75 -9.42 -3.10
CA TRP A 117 8.72 -8.76 -3.89
C TRP A 117 9.26 -7.78 -4.96
N ASP A 118 10.50 -7.27 -4.80
CA ASP A 118 11.13 -6.33 -5.75
C ASP A 118 12.26 -7.00 -6.57
N LYS A 119 12.33 -8.33 -6.61
CA LYS A 119 13.30 -9.05 -7.44
C LYS A 119 13.10 -8.73 -8.92
N GLY A 120 14.22 -8.59 -9.62
CA GLY A 120 14.22 -8.25 -11.05
C GLY A 120 13.43 -9.24 -11.88
N LYS A 121 12.52 -8.71 -12.71
CA LYS A 121 11.75 -9.44 -13.72
C LYS A 121 12.23 -9.09 -15.11
N ASN A 122 12.05 -10.00 -16.06
CA ASN A 122 12.24 -9.64 -17.46
C ASN A 122 11.11 -8.70 -17.95
N LYS A 123 11.26 -8.11 -19.13
CA LYS A 123 10.30 -7.13 -19.66
C LYS A 123 8.90 -7.70 -19.85
N GLN A 124 8.79 -8.95 -20.28
CA GLN A 124 7.53 -9.62 -20.52
C GLN A 124 6.79 -9.89 -19.18
N GLU A 125 7.48 -10.43 -18.21
CA GLU A 125 6.95 -10.68 -16.86
C GLU A 125 6.50 -9.38 -16.17
N MET A 126 7.24 -8.29 -16.39
CA MET A 126 6.86 -6.97 -15.86
C MET A 126 5.57 -6.46 -16.52
N MET A 127 5.42 -6.68 -17.83
CA MET A 127 4.22 -6.26 -18.56
C MET A 127 3.00 -7.07 -18.12
N GLU A 128 3.13 -8.39 -17.99
CA GLU A 128 2.08 -9.29 -17.51
C GLU A 128 1.63 -8.91 -16.10
N PHE A 129 2.57 -8.69 -15.20
CA PHE A 129 2.29 -8.20 -13.86
C PHE A 129 1.51 -6.87 -13.88
N ASN A 130 1.97 -5.90 -14.70
CA ASN A 130 1.30 -4.59 -14.80
C ASN A 130 -0.10 -4.69 -15.40
N MET A 131 -0.29 -5.51 -16.42
CA MET A 131 -1.61 -5.74 -17.03
C MET A 131 -2.61 -6.32 -16.02
N GLU A 132 -2.17 -7.28 -15.21
CA GLU A 132 -3.04 -7.95 -14.26
C GLU A 132 -3.51 -7.02 -13.14
N TRP A 133 -2.58 -6.40 -12.38
CA TRP A 133 -2.99 -5.55 -11.26
C TRP A 133 -3.73 -4.27 -11.72
N LEU A 134 -3.35 -3.68 -12.87
CA LEU A 134 -4.06 -2.54 -13.43
C LEU A 134 -5.47 -2.91 -13.89
N GLY A 135 -5.66 -4.10 -14.46
CA GLY A 135 -6.97 -4.65 -14.81
C GLY A 135 -7.87 -4.76 -13.59
N LEU A 136 -7.36 -5.39 -12.51
CA LEU A 136 -8.08 -5.51 -11.24
C LEU A 136 -8.41 -4.13 -10.63
N CYS A 137 -7.46 -3.21 -10.62
CA CYS A 137 -7.70 -1.84 -10.15
C CYS A 137 -8.77 -1.12 -10.98
N ARG A 138 -8.79 -1.34 -12.31
CA ARG A 138 -9.82 -0.77 -13.18
C ARG A 138 -11.21 -1.22 -12.80
N ASP A 139 -11.34 -2.50 -12.47
CA ASP A 139 -12.61 -3.07 -12.01
C ASP A 139 -13.04 -2.50 -10.66
N LYS A 140 -12.11 -2.10 -9.81
CA LYS A 140 -12.38 -1.49 -8.50
C LYS A 140 -12.58 0.03 -8.54
N LEU A 141 -12.40 0.69 -9.67
CA LEU A 141 -12.72 2.11 -9.81
C LEU A 141 -14.21 2.35 -10.10
N LYS A 142 -14.78 3.40 -9.50
CA LYS A 142 -16.03 4.00 -9.96
C LYS A 142 -15.87 4.47 -11.41
N ASP A 143 -16.96 4.62 -12.14
CA ASP A 143 -16.90 5.08 -13.54
C ASP A 143 -16.24 6.46 -13.72
N ASN A 144 -16.39 7.33 -12.73
CA ASN A 144 -15.74 8.64 -12.66
C ASN A 144 -14.48 8.64 -11.78
N GLY A 145 -14.00 7.47 -11.37
CA GLY A 145 -12.83 7.31 -10.53
C GLY A 145 -11.53 7.50 -11.29
N THR A 146 -10.46 7.79 -10.51
CA THR A 146 -9.10 7.98 -11.04
C THR A 146 -8.09 7.11 -10.31
N ILE A 147 -7.00 6.82 -11.01
CA ILE A 147 -5.84 6.10 -10.46
C ILE A 147 -4.59 6.98 -10.59
N TRP A 148 -3.77 6.97 -9.55
CA TRP A 148 -2.47 7.60 -9.49
C TRP A 148 -1.41 6.53 -9.26
N ILE A 149 -0.39 6.49 -10.09
CA ILE A 149 0.63 5.44 -10.06
C ILE A 149 2.00 6.06 -9.98
N SER A 150 2.69 5.79 -8.89
CA SER A 150 4.08 6.22 -8.70
C SER A 150 5.05 5.29 -9.43
N GLY A 151 6.11 5.85 -9.98
CA GLY A 151 7.14 5.08 -10.64
C GLY A 151 8.40 5.87 -10.96
N THR A 152 9.44 5.11 -11.30
CA THR A 152 10.67 5.64 -11.85
C THR A 152 10.76 5.29 -13.35
N TYR A 153 11.78 5.76 -14.03
CA TYR A 153 12.00 5.42 -15.44
C TYR A 153 12.11 3.92 -15.72
N HIS A 154 12.33 3.09 -14.69
CA HIS A 154 12.45 1.63 -14.85
C HIS A 154 11.12 0.95 -15.14
N ASN A 155 10.01 1.45 -14.60
CA ASN A 155 8.69 0.80 -14.72
C ASN A 155 7.61 1.69 -15.33
N ILE A 156 7.73 3.03 -15.24
CA ILE A 156 6.65 3.96 -15.57
C ILE A 156 6.19 3.86 -17.03
N PHE A 157 7.10 3.56 -17.96
CA PHE A 157 6.77 3.43 -19.39
C PHE A 157 5.97 2.15 -19.65
N SER A 158 6.30 1.04 -18.98
CA SER A 158 5.52 -0.20 -19.04
C SER A 158 4.11 0.02 -18.49
N VAL A 159 4.00 0.70 -17.34
CA VAL A 159 2.71 1.07 -16.73
C VAL A 159 1.88 1.93 -17.69
N ALA A 160 2.47 2.94 -18.35
CA ALA A 160 1.76 3.81 -19.29
C ALA A 160 1.19 3.02 -20.49
N ASN A 161 1.95 2.08 -21.04
CA ASN A 161 1.51 1.22 -22.12
C ASN A 161 0.32 0.34 -21.67
N CYS A 162 0.45 -0.33 -20.53
CA CYS A 162 -0.62 -1.18 -19.99
C CYS A 162 -1.91 -0.39 -19.70
N LEU A 163 -1.79 0.84 -19.16
CA LEU A 163 -2.96 1.71 -18.97
C LEU A 163 -3.69 1.98 -20.28
N THR A 164 -2.96 2.25 -21.35
CA THR A 164 -3.55 2.52 -22.66
C THR A 164 -4.24 1.29 -23.22
N GLU A 165 -3.62 0.12 -23.15
CA GLU A 165 -4.19 -1.16 -23.59
C GLU A 165 -5.46 -1.55 -22.82
N LEU A 166 -5.49 -1.27 -21.51
CA LEU A 166 -6.66 -1.50 -20.66
C LEU A 166 -7.76 -0.44 -20.83
N GLY A 167 -7.57 0.55 -21.70
CA GLY A 167 -8.58 1.57 -21.99
C GLY A 167 -8.75 2.63 -20.90
N TYR A 168 -7.72 2.87 -20.12
CA TYR A 168 -7.65 4.07 -19.29
C TYR A 168 -7.35 5.32 -20.13
N LYS A 169 -7.80 6.48 -19.66
CA LYS A 169 -7.39 7.76 -20.22
C LYS A 169 -6.33 8.39 -19.33
N ILE A 170 -5.09 8.45 -19.78
CA ILE A 170 -4.03 9.21 -19.09
C ILE A 170 -4.37 10.70 -19.16
N LEU A 171 -4.34 11.37 -18.01
CA LEU A 171 -4.64 12.79 -17.84
C LEU A 171 -3.35 13.61 -17.78
N ASN A 172 -2.42 13.21 -16.89
CA ASN A 172 -1.10 13.83 -16.73
C ASN A 172 -0.05 12.79 -16.38
N VAL A 173 1.19 13.11 -16.69
CA VAL A 173 2.39 12.50 -16.11
C VAL A 173 3.04 13.56 -15.24
N VAL A 174 2.75 13.52 -13.95
CA VAL A 174 3.29 14.49 -13.00
C VAL A 174 4.73 14.14 -12.69
N THR A 175 5.62 15.13 -12.77
CA THR A 175 7.00 15.05 -12.32
C THR A 175 7.12 15.54 -10.89
N TRP A 176 7.33 14.62 -9.95
CA TRP A 176 7.70 15.00 -8.59
C TRP A 176 9.21 15.32 -8.54
N ALA A 177 9.53 16.60 -8.51
CA ALA A 177 10.87 17.12 -8.35
C ALA A 177 11.21 17.22 -6.87
N LYS A 178 12.10 16.35 -6.40
CA LYS A 178 12.55 16.31 -5.00
C LYS A 178 13.44 17.53 -4.70
N THR A 179 13.07 18.29 -3.68
CA THR A 179 13.87 19.46 -3.27
C THR A 179 15.17 19.09 -2.55
N ASN A 180 15.30 17.84 -2.10
CA ASN A 180 16.45 17.30 -1.37
C ASN A 180 16.84 15.89 -1.88
N PRO A 181 17.20 15.73 -3.17
CA PRO A 181 17.56 14.43 -3.73
C PRO A 181 18.89 13.93 -3.16
N PRO A 182 19.06 12.58 -3.05
CA PRO A 182 20.35 12.00 -2.67
C PRO A 182 21.41 12.29 -3.75
N PRO A 183 22.69 12.48 -3.38
CA PRO A 183 23.74 12.73 -4.35
C PRO A 183 24.02 11.51 -5.23
N ASN A 184 24.47 11.74 -6.45
CA ASN A 184 24.99 10.69 -7.33
C ASN A 184 26.47 10.41 -7.00
N ILE A 185 26.75 9.20 -6.51
CA ILE A 185 28.10 8.80 -6.07
C ILE A 185 29.03 8.53 -7.24
N SER A 186 28.49 7.97 -8.33
CA SER A 186 29.30 7.60 -9.48
C SER A 186 29.86 8.80 -10.25
N CYS A 187 29.23 9.97 -10.11
CA CYS A 187 29.55 11.20 -10.82
C CYS A 187 29.63 11.05 -12.36
N ARG A 188 28.93 10.05 -12.92
CA ARG A 188 28.95 9.71 -14.35
C ARG A 188 27.67 10.08 -15.10
N TYR A 189 26.64 10.53 -14.37
CA TYR A 189 25.34 10.96 -14.91
C TYR A 189 24.72 11.97 -13.94
N PHE A 190 23.64 12.60 -14.36
CA PHE A 190 22.92 13.57 -13.53
C PHE A 190 22.31 12.89 -12.30
N THR A 191 22.22 13.63 -11.19
CA THR A 191 21.55 13.17 -9.99
C THR A 191 20.06 12.91 -10.27
N TYR A 192 19.58 11.74 -9.93
CA TYR A 192 18.14 11.44 -10.02
C TYR A 192 17.37 12.21 -8.96
N SER A 193 16.77 13.31 -9.38
CA SER A 193 16.01 14.23 -8.53
C SER A 193 14.50 14.12 -8.71
N THR A 194 14.03 13.25 -9.61
CA THR A 194 12.63 13.15 -9.98
C THR A 194 12.09 11.73 -9.85
N GLU A 195 10.81 11.61 -9.52
CA GLU A 195 9.97 10.43 -9.75
C GLU A 195 8.75 10.86 -10.56
N PHE A 196 8.13 9.92 -11.24
CA PHE A 196 6.96 10.18 -12.06
C PHE A 196 5.69 9.62 -11.38
N ILE A 197 4.58 10.32 -11.62
CA ILE A 197 3.28 9.88 -11.15
C ILE A 197 2.30 10.01 -12.30
N ILE A 198 1.84 8.88 -12.82
CA ILE A 198 0.81 8.87 -13.85
C ILE A 198 -0.55 9.07 -13.19
N TRP A 199 -1.29 10.04 -13.66
CA TRP A 199 -2.70 10.23 -13.33
C TRP A 199 -3.57 9.81 -14.50
N ALA A 200 -4.47 8.85 -14.26
CA ALA A 200 -5.36 8.35 -15.29
C ALA A 200 -6.79 8.19 -14.74
N ARG A 201 -7.77 8.26 -15.64
CA ARG A 201 -9.17 7.98 -15.32
C ARG A 201 -9.65 6.70 -16.00
N LYS A 202 -10.65 6.07 -15.39
CA LYS A 202 -11.21 4.79 -15.85
C LYS A 202 -11.79 4.85 -17.27
N SER A 203 -12.46 5.94 -17.64
CA SER A 203 -13.23 6.05 -18.87
C SER A 203 -12.93 7.34 -19.63
N GLU A 204 -12.85 7.25 -20.96
CA GLU A 204 -12.79 8.44 -21.80
C GLU A 204 -14.11 9.21 -21.86
N LYS A 205 -15.23 8.52 -21.63
CA LYS A 205 -16.58 9.08 -21.82
C LYS A 205 -17.12 9.82 -20.58
N LYS A 206 -16.73 9.38 -19.38
CA LYS A 206 -17.24 9.98 -18.14
C LYS A 206 -16.19 10.91 -17.53
N PRO A 207 -16.54 12.18 -17.22
CA PRO A 207 -15.64 13.09 -16.56
C PRO A 207 -15.33 12.60 -15.15
N HIS A 208 -14.07 12.69 -14.76
CA HIS A 208 -13.62 12.43 -13.40
C HIS A 208 -13.84 13.65 -12.51
N TYR A 209 -13.77 13.43 -11.17
CA TYR A 209 -13.71 14.53 -10.23
C TYR A 209 -12.30 15.12 -10.19
N PHE A 210 -12.20 16.44 -10.28
CA PHE A 210 -10.97 17.20 -10.06
C PHE A 210 -11.29 18.48 -9.29
N ASN A 211 -10.65 18.67 -8.14
CA ASN A 211 -10.83 19.84 -7.31
C ASN A 211 -9.98 21.01 -7.82
N TYR A 212 -10.34 21.51 -9.01
CA TYR A 212 -9.61 22.55 -9.71
C TYR A 212 -9.42 23.83 -8.88
N ASP A 213 -10.48 24.28 -8.23
CA ASP A 213 -10.46 25.53 -7.48
C ASP A 213 -9.52 25.46 -6.27
N LEU A 214 -9.58 24.38 -5.50
CA LEU A 214 -8.63 24.15 -4.39
C LEU A 214 -7.18 24.06 -4.89
N MET A 215 -6.94 23.31 -5.98
CA MET A 215 -5.58 23.18 -6.54
C MET A 215 -5.04 24.53 -7.03
N LYS A 216 -5.89 25.35 -7.63
CA LYS A 216 -5.55 26.71 -8.03
C LYS A 216 -5.22 27.60 -6.81
N GLN A 217 -6.06 27.58 -5.79
CA GLN A 217 -5.86 28.34 -4.55
C GLN A 217 -4.55 27.96 -3.85
N ILE A 218 -4.28 26.66 -3.66
CA ILE A 218 -3.04 26.17 -3.07
C ILE A 218 -1.80 26.62 -3.86
N ASN A 219 -1.94 26.82 -5.17
CA ASN A 219 -0.88 27.32 -6.05
C ASN A 219 -0.86 28.85 -6.22
N GLY A 220 -1.41 29.60 -5.24
CA GLY A 220 -1.39 31.06 -5.26
C GLY A 220 -2.26 31.65 -6.37
N ASP A 221 -3.47 31.13 -6.53
CA ASP A 221 -4.48 31.51 -7.51
C ASP A 221 -4.06 31.34 -8.98
N LYS A 222 -3.04 30.53 -9.22
CA LYS A 222 -2.59 30.14 -10.56
C LYS A 222 -2.88 28.66 -10.81
N GLN A 223 -3.13 28.27 -12.05
CA GLN A 223 -3.25 26.87 -12.42
C GLN A 223 -2.03 26.08 -11.94
N MET A 224 -2.27 24.95 -11.23
CA MET A 224 -1.21 24.07 -10.81
C MET A 224 -0.70 23.31 -12.04
N THR A 225 0.63 23.24 -12.17
CA THR A 225 1.29 22.51 -13.26
C THR A 225 1.56 21.05 -12.86
N ASP A 226 2.03 20.27 -13.80
CA ASP A 226 2.42 18.86 -13.62
C ASP A 226 3.87 18.68 -13.13
N VAL A 227 4.56 19.75 -12.74
CA VAL A 227 5.85 19.68 -12.05
C VAL A 227 5.67 20.12 -10.60
N TRP A 228 5.82 19.15 -9.66
CA TRP A 228 5.62 19.39 -8.24
C TRP A 228 6.94 19.39 -7.48
N HIS A 229 7.30 20.52 -6.91
CA HIS A 229 8.47 20.67 -6.06
C HIS A 229 8.10 20.32 -4.61
N LEU A 230 8.34 19.09 -4.21
CA LEU A 230 8.04 18.58 -2.87
C LEU A 230 9.26 17.87 -2.29
N PRO A 231 9.50 17.97 -0.97
CA PRO A 231 10.59 17.24 -0.34
C PRO A 231 10.36 15.72 -0.37
N ALA A 232 11.45 14.97 -0.31
CA ALA A 232 11.39 13.56 0.04
C ALA A 232 10.90 13.41 1.49
N ILE A 233 10.57 12.17 1.87
CA ILE A 233 10.03 11.85 3.18
C ILE A 233 10.85 12.45 4.34
N ALA A 234 10.17 13.10 5.27
CA ALA A 234 10.78 13.69 6.46
C ALA A 234 11.01 12.65 7.58
N ARG A 235 11.92 12.96 8.51
CA ARG A 235 12.22 12.05 9.63
C ARG A 235 11.03 11.80 10.55
N TRP A 236 10.20 12.82 10.77
CA TRP A 236 9.02 12.71 11.63
C TRP A 236 7.93 11.79 11.06
N GLU A 237 7.93 11.54 9.76
CA GLU A 237 7.01 10.61 9.12
C GLU A 237 7.39 9.13 9.33
N LYS A 238 8.50 8.86 10.00
CA LYS A 238 9.08 7.53 10.25
C LYS A 238 9.06 7.14 11.74
N SER A 239 8.19 7.77 12.54
CA SER A 239 8.08 7.52 13.98
C SER A 239 7.83 6.05 14.31
N CYS A 240 6.92 5.42 13.62
CA CYS A 240 6.52 4.02 13.84
C CYS A 240 7.39 2.98 13.12
N GLY A 241 8.46 3.40 12.43
CA GLY A 241 9.32 2.48 11.69
C GLY A 241 9.73 3.00 10.31
N LYS A 242 10.48 2.18 9.57
CA LYS A 242 11.01 2.54 8.26
C LYS A 242 10.49 1.57 7.20
N HIS A 243 9.82 2.12 6.20
CA HIS A 243 9.59 1.42 4.94
C HIS A 243 10.60 1.94 3.89
N PRO A 244 11.23 1.08 3.07
CA PRO A 244 12.33 1.49 2.16
C PRO A 244 11.90 2.54 1.14
N THR A 245 10.68 2.45 0.62
CA THR A 245 10.16 3.30 -0.45
C THR A 245 9.00 4.20 0.01
N GLN A 246 8.87 4.46 1.32
CA GLN A 246 7.79 5.28 1.86
C GLN A 246 7.69 6.63 1.16
N LYS A 247 6.52 6.97 0.65
CA LYS A 247 6.23 8.26 0.02
C LYS A 247 5.94 9.34 1.07
N PRO A 248 6.22 10.64 0.78
CA PRO A 248 5.94 11.71 1.73
C PRO A 248 4.44 12.04 1.80
N LEU A 249 3.95 12.37 2.98
CA LEU A 249 2.55 12.75 3.22
C LEU A 249 2.10 13.95 2.37
N ALA A 250 2.98 14.91 2.13
CA ALA A 250 2.66 16.09 1.31
C ALA A 250 2.27 15.72 -0.12
N LEU A 251 2.90 14.70 -0.70
CA LEU A 251 2.57 14.19 -2.02
C LEU A 251 1.17 13.56 -2.06
N LEU A 252 0.91 12.64 -1.10
CA LEU A 252 -0.35 11.90 -1.03
C LEU A 252 -1.51 12.83 -0.67
N ALA A 253 -1.29 13.79 0.23
CA ALA A 253 -2.30 14.79 0.58
C ALA A 253 -2.75 15.59 -0.67
N ARG A 254 -1.83 16.06 -1.50
CA ARG A 254 -2.15 16.77 -2.74
C ARG A 254 -2.96 15.91 -3.71
N ILE A 255 -2.54 14.65 -3.93
CA ILE A 255 -3.27 13.69 -4.78
C ILE A 255 -4.70 13.49 -4.30
N ILE A 256 -4.87 13.26 -3.00
CA ILE A 256 -6.17 12.98 -2.39
C ILE A 256 -7.08 14.22 -2.46
N MET A 257 -6.57 15.40 -2.13
CA MET A 257 -7.32 16.66 -2.25
C MET A 257 -7.75 16.96 -3.69
N ALA A 258 -6.89 16.64 -4.67
CA ALA A 258 -7.20 16.85 -6.08
C ALA A 258 -8.30 15.92 -6.59
N SER A 259 -8.37 14.68 -6.10
CA SER A 259 -9.12 13.60 -6.76
C SER A 259 -10.32 13.06 -5.99
N THR A 260 -10.55 13.54 -4.75
CA THR A 260 -11.61 12.99 -3.88
C THR A 260 -12.32 14.08 -3.08
N LYS A 261 -13.58 13.80 -2.71
CA LYS A 261 -14.34 14.57 -1.73
C LYS A 261 -14.21 13.97 -0.33
N PRO A 262 -14.43 14.72 0.75
CA PRO A 262 -14.55 14.15 2.10
C PRO A 262 -15.54 12.98 2.13
N GLY A 263 -15.26 11.97 2.96
CA GLY A 263 -16.04 10.73 3.07
C GLY A 263 -15.87 9.72 1.95
N GLU A 264 -15.19 10.05 0.84
CA GLU A 264 -14.95 9.11 -0.25
C GLU A 264 -13.84 8.08 0.08
N TRP A 265 -13.93 6.92 -0.58
CA TRP A 265 -12.98 5.82 -0.39
C TRP A 265 -11.78 5.90 -1.32
N VAL A 266 -10.61 5.70 -0.73
CA VAL A 266 -9.32 5.56 -1.40
C VAL A 266 -8.79 4.14 -1.21
N LEU A 267 -8.33 3.51 -2.28
CA LEU A 267 -7.66 2.20 -2.25
C LEU A 267 -6.16 2.38 -2.50
N ASP A 268 -5.37 1.58 -1.79
CA ASP A 268 -3.94 1.40 -2.08
C ASP A 268 -3.61 -0.11 -2.08
N PRO A 269 -3.44 -0.73 -3.26
CA PRO A 269 -3.19 -2.17 -3.37
C PRO A 269 -1.76 -2.59 -3.01
N PHE A 270 -0.83 -1.63 -2.82
CA PHE A 270 0.57 -1.84 -2.46
C PHE A 270 0.95 -0.89 -1.32
N CYS A 271 0.21 -0.98 -0.21
CA CYS A 271 0.16 0.13 0.74
C CYS A 271 1.44 0.32 1.58
N GLY A 272 2.30 -0.69 1.69
CA GLY A 272 3.52 -0.59 2.48
C GLY A 272 3.24 -0.11 3.90
N SER A 273 3.71 1.08 4.23
CA SER A 273 3.45 1.74 5.51
C SER A 273 2.22 2.67 5.49
N SER A 274 1.32 2.53 4.53
CA SER A 274 0.02 3.22 4.38
C SER A 274 0.09 4.76 4.43
N THR A 275 1.08 5.37 3.81
CA THR A 275 1.12 6.85 3.74
C THR A 275 -0.13 7.42 3.06
N THR A 276 -0.65 6.71 2.05
CA THR A 276 -1.93 7.03 1.38
C THR A 276 -3.09 7.08 2.37
N GLY A 277 -3.18 6.07 3.23
CA GLY A 277 -4.24 5.96 4.24
C GLY A 277 -4.15 7.04 5.32
N ILE A 278 -2.94 7.32 5.79
CA ILE A 278 -2.71 8.43 6.75
C ILE A 278 -3.12 9.77 6.13
N ALA A 279 -2.71 10.05 4.89
CA ALA A 279 -3.10 11.27 4.18
C ALA A 279 -4.63 11.33 3.95
N ALA A 280 -5.27 10.20 3.61
CA ALA A 280 -6.71 10.10 3.44
C ALA A 280 -7.45 10.45 4.73
N ASN A 281 -7.06 9.86 5.86
CA ASN A 281 -7.71 10.12 7.14
C ASN A 281 -7.45 11.55 7.66
N LEU A 282 -6.25 12.10 7.47
CA LEU A 282 -5.97 13.51 7.79
C LEU A 282 -6.88 14.48 7.01
N LEU A 283 -7.47 14.06 5.92
CA LEU A 283 -8.33 14.84 5.03
C LEU A 283 -9.81 14.41 5.09
N GLY A 284 -10.22 13.58 6.05
CA GLY A 284 -11.60 13.10 6.20
C GLY A 284 -12.05 12.15 5.08
N ARG A 285 -11.13 11.42 4.47
CA ARG A 285 -11.40 10.36 3.48
C ARG A 285 -11.24 8.99 4.13
N ARG A 286 -11.96 8.02 3.59
CA ARG A 286 -11.90 6.62 4.02
C ARG A 286 -10.86 5.86 3.21
N TYR A 287 -10.29 4.81 3.78
CA TYR A 287 -9.15 4.12 3.20
C TYR A 287 -9.22 2.61 3.32
N LEU A 288 -8.82 1.92 2.27
CA LEU A 288 -8.51 0.49 2.25
C LEU A 288 -7.08 0.31 1.73
N GLY A 289 -6.23 -0.34 2.51
CA GLY A 289 -4.88 -0.74 2.11
C GLY A 289 -4.72 -2.24 2.07
N ILE A 290 -3.92 -2.74 1.12
CA ILE A 290 -3.52 -4.14 1.03
C ILE A 290 -2.01 -4.22 1.15
N GLU A 291 -1.51 -5.12 2.03
CA GLU A 291 -0.08 -5.36 2.24
C GLU A 291 0.16 -6.85 2.50
N GLN A 292 1.18 -7.42 1.87
CA GLN A 292 1.54 -8.82 2.04
C GLN A 292 2.59 -9.06 3.12
N GLU A 293 3.38 -8.03 3.46
CA GLU A 293 4.46 -8.14 4.43
C GLU A 293 3.98 -7.71 5.82
N GLU A 294 3.89 -8.65 6.75
CA GLU A 294 3.40 -8.42 8.12
C GLU A 294 4.10 -7.25 8.83
N LYS A 295 5.42 -7.13 8.66
CA LYS A 295 6.21 -6.04 9.26
C LYS A 295 5.78 -4.63 8.79
N TYR A 296 5.28 -4.50 7.56
CA TYR A 296 4.85 -3.21 7.01
C TYR A 296 3.40 -2.92 7.36
N ILE A 297 2.56 -3.95 7.40
CA ILE A 297 1.18 -3.79 7.83
C ILE A 297 1.10 -3.38 9.30
N GLU A 298 2.00 -3.90 10.15
CA GLU A 298 2.09 -3.49 11.55
C GLU A 298 2.56 -2.02 11.70
N ILE A 299 3.51 -1.57 10.88
CA ILE A 299 3.88 -0.15 10.80
C ILE A 299 2.67 0.70 10.40
N SER A 300 1.87 0.23 9.43
CA SER A 300 0.67 0.92 8.96
C SER A 300 -0.36 1.09 10.06
N LYS A 301 -0.63 0.02 10.81
CA LYS A 301 -1.52 0.04 11.98
C LYS A 301 -1.05 1.05 13.02
N ASN A 302 0.20 0.95 13.45
CA ASN A 302 0.78 1.84 14.46
C ASN A 302 0.72 3.32 14.04
N ARG A 303 0.98 3.63 12.77
CA ARG A 303 0.83 4.99 12.23
C ARG A 303 -0.61 5.49 12.27
N ARG A 304 -1.59 4.61 12.02
CA ARG A 304 -3.00 5.00 12.11
C ARG A 304 -3.41 5.19 13.58
N GLU A 305 -2.97 4.33 14.48
CA GLU A 305 -3.23 4.46 15.92
C GLU A 305 -2.65 5.75 16.50
N GLU A 306 -1.49 6.25 16.02
CA GLU A 306 -0.97 7.56 16.41
C GLU A 306 -1.98 8.70 16.14
N LEU A 307 -2.83 8.59 15.12
CA LEU A 307 -3.82 9.62 14.79
C LEU A 307 -5.05 9.63 15.71
N GLU A 308 -5.22 8.61 16.57
CA GLU A 308 -6.25 8.64 17.62
C GLU A 308 -5.95 9.73 18.67
N ASN A 309 -4.69 10.13 18.79
CA ASN A 309 -4.31 11.26 19.60
C ASN A 309 -4.50 12.57 18.82
N LEU A 310 -5.42 13.41 19.27
CA LEU A 310 -5.77 14.70 18.62
C LEU A 310 -4.57 15.65 18.49
N GLU A 311 -3.66 15.68 19.46
CA GLU A 311 -2.45 16.51 19.36
C GLU A 311 -1.55 16.03 18.21
N THR A 312 -1.37 14.73 18.07
CA THR A 312 -0.62 14.12 16.97
C THR A 312 -1.33 14.37 15.62
N TYR A 313 -2.65 14.22 15.57
CA TYR A 313 -3.45 14.53 14.39
C TYR A 313 -3.24 15.97 13.91
N HIS A 314 -3.40 16.95 14.80
CA HIS A 314 -3.19 18.37 14.48
C HIS A 314 -1.73 18.66 14.13
N LYS A 315 -0.77 18.03 14.81
CA LYS A 315 0.66 18.15 14.51
C LYS A 315 1.00 17.66 13.11
N TYR A 316 0.37 16.57 12.63
CA TYR A 316 0.58 16.08 11.28
C TYR A 316 0.00 17.04 10.24
N ARG A 317 -1.23 17.53 10.43
CA ARG A 317 -1.86 18.53 9.56
C ARG A 317 -1.01 19.80 9.47
N SER A 318 -0.51 20.30 10.61
CA SER A 318 0.31 21.51 10.67
C SER A 318 1.68 21.42 9.99
N LYS A 319 2.15 20.23 9.62
CA LYS A 319 3.41 20.02 8.92
C LYS A 319 3.26 19.90 7.40
N ILE A 320 2.03 19.81 6.89
CA ILE A 320 1.75 19.66 5.48
C ILE A 320 1.20 20.98 4.94
N LYS A 321 2.03 21.71 4.19
CA LYS A 321 1.72 23.06 3.72
C LYS A 321 0.37 23.17 3.01
N ASP A 322 0.05 22.20 2.14
CA ASP A 322 -1.21 22.24 1.39
C ASP A 322 -2.43 22.04 2.30
N ILE A 323 -2.31 21.22 3.36
CA ILE A 323 -3.36 21.04 4.37
C ILE A 323 -3.52 22.31 5.20
N GLN A 324 -2.41 22.92 5.66
CA GLN A 324 -2.46 24.18 6.38
C GLN A 324 -3.20 25.26 5.59
N TYR A 325 -2.92 25.34 4.29
CA TYR A 325 -3.57 26.31 3.43
C TYR A 325 -5.08 26.01 3.30
N MET A 326 -5.45 24.76 3.07
CA MET A 326 -6.84 24.31 3.05
C MET A 326 -7.56 24.62 4.36
N ASP A 327 -6.94 24.35 5.51
CA ASP A 327 -7.50 24.64 6.83
C ASP A 327 -7.74 26.15 7.04
N SER A 328 -6.87 26.98 6.50
CA SER A 328 -7.06 28.44 6.55
C SER A 328 -8.24 28.93 5.72
N LEU A 329 -8.56 28.25 4.62
CA LEU A 329 -9.71 28.57 3.77
C LEU A 329 -11.03 28.03 4.33
N TYR A 330 -10.99 26.87 5.00
CA TYR A 330 -12.18 26.15 5.47
C TYR A 330 -12.06 25.74 6.95
N PRO A 331 -12.01 26.71 7.89
CA PRO A 331 -11.78 26.42 9.31
C PRO A 331 -12.84 25.51 9.96
N SER A 332 -14.08 25.50 9.42
CA SER A 332 -15.17 24.66 9.92
C SER A 332 -14.98 23.18 9.63
N MET A 333 -14.31 22.82 8.54
CA MET A 333 -14.05 21.41 8.19
C MET A 333 -13.09 20.71 9.17
N VAL A 334 -12.22 21.44 9.84
CA VAL A 334 -11.24 20.88 10.79
C VAL A 334 -11.91 20.31 12.05
N LYS A 335 -13.09 20.82 12.42
CA LYS A 335 -13.82 20.39 13.64
C LYS A 335 -14.72 19.19 13.42
N GLU A 336 -15.21 18.99 12.19
CA GLU A 336 -16.18 17.93 11.88
C GLU A 336 -15.50 16.58 11.59
N ASP A 337 -14.25 16.60 11.11
CA ASP A 337 -13.53 15.38 10.75
C ASP A 337 -13.13 14.51 11.96
N SER A 338 -13.03 15.08 13.17
CA SER A 338 -12.58 14.36 14.37
C SER A 338 -13.65 13.46 15.01
N ASP A 339 -14.94 13.70 14.74
CA ASP A 339 -16.06 13.04 15.43
C ASP A 339 -16.90 12.13 14.53
N MET A 340 -16.51 11.97 13.24
CA MET A 340 -17.28 11.13 12.31
C MET A 340 -16.96 9.65 12.45
N ILE A 341 -17.94 8.85 12.86
CA ILE A 341 -17.92 7.39 12.76
C ILE A 341 -18.58 6.98 11.43
N TYR A 342 -17.82 6.30 10.60
CA TYR A 342 -18.29 5.82 9.30
C TYR A 342 -18.97 4.45 9.40
N GLY A 343 -19.90 4.18 8.47
CA GLY A 343 -20.46 2.84 8.31
C GLY A 343 -19.40 1.81 7.84
N ASP A 344 -19.63 0.52 8.09
CA ASP A 344 -18.74 -0.54 7.62
C ASP A 344 -18.58 -0.56 6.10
N LEU A 345 -17.48 -1.16 5.64
CA LEU A 345 -17.37 -1.61 4.26
C LEU A 345 -18.47 -2.65 3.99
N PRO A 346 -19.09 -2.66 2.82
CA PRO A 346 -20.20 -3.57 2.51
C PRO A 346 -19.73 -5.00 2.15
N PHE A 347 -18.58 -5.44 2.67
CA PHE A 347 -18.04 -6.80 2.51
C PHE A 347 -17.25 -7.24 3.74
#